data_f450dbed09b3e2dd285557784c54273f
#
_entry.id   f450dbed09b3e2dd285557784c54273f
#
_cell.length_a   1.000
_cell.length_b   1.000
_cell.length_c   1.000
_cell.angle_alpha   90.00
_cell.angle_beta   90.00
_cell.angle_gamma   90.00
#
_symmetry.space_group_name_H-M   'P 1'
#
loop_
_entity.id
_entity.type
_entity.pdbx_description
1 polymer ?
#
loop_
_entity_poly.entity_id
_entity_poly.type
_entity_poly.pdbx_seq_one_letter_code
_entity_poly.pdbx_strand_id
1 'polypeptide(L)'
;RNKILFTVTIIALYRIGAQVPVPGIDFDRIIELRDSAEQTGGVYRRAGDAQADAAWPAIYDLGYLKANIEGGEYFDWYYANAAHRAAQIRTPIEDGAFGEPWVWRAKDFRSWWDNPHHERVGGVRQAVPTAWVPQSKPIRFTEYGCAAIDRGTNEPNRFLDPKSSESAIPYGSDGRRDDLIQMQYLRALHEHWGDPVRNPVSAQYGGAMIDMGHGHVWSWDARPFPQFPANSDLWSDGANYSHGHWLNGRAGSQPLASVVAEICARSGLRDIDVSGLYGLVRGYAVADVGTGRAALQPLMLAYGFDAIERDGTMSFRMRDGRGAQGLEGSDLAVTEELDGWVETVRTPEAEV
;
A
#
# COMPACT_ATOMS: atom_id res chain seq x y z
N ARG A 1 -22.65 14.74 13.63
CA ARG A 1 -22.62 16.03 12.93
C ARG A 1 -21.31 16.06 12.18
N ASN A 2 -21.32 15.86 10.90
CA ASN A 2 -20.15 15.69 10.03
C ASN A 2 -19.26 14.48 10.35
N LYS A 3 -19.83 13.34 10.58
CA LYS A 3 -19.16 12.06 10.33
C LYS A 3 -19.23 11.83 8.83
N ILE A 4 -18.48 12.61 8.12
CA ILE A 4 -18.22 12.43 6.71
C ILE A 4 -16.97 11.60 6.65
N LEU A 5 -17.12 10.42 6.09
CA LEU A 5 -16.19 9.78 5.26
C LEU A 5 -15.06 9.01 5.89
N PHE A 6 -15.17 7.76 5.91
CA PHE A 6 -14.00 6.98 5.51
C PHE A 6 -14.39 5.57 5.16
N THR A 7 -15.29 5.46 4.21
CA THR A 7 -15.53 4.17 3.60
C THR A 7 -15.55 4.36 2.11
N VAL A 8 -14.38 4.26 1.55
CA VAL A 8 -14.14 4.36 0.11
C VAL A 8 -15.14 3.52 -0.68
N THR A 9 -15.56 2.41 -0.15
CA THR A 9 -16.39 1.44 -0.84
C THR A 9 -17.89 1.73 -0.72
N ILE A 10 -18.38 1.97 0.47
CA ILE A 10 -19.82 2.02 0.72
C ILE A 10 -20.42 3.36 0.29
N ILE A 11 -19.69 4.44 0.44
CA ILE A 11 -20.15 5.77 -0.01
C ILE A 11 -20.16 5.90 -1.53
N ALA A 12 -19.19 5.30 -2.23
CA ALA A 12 -19.23 5.26 -3.69
C ALA A 12 -20.47 4.53 -4.20
N LEU A 13 -20.84 3.43 -3.56
CA LEU A 13 -22.03 2.67 -3.89
C LEU A 13 -23.34 3.42 -3.57
N TYR A 14 -23.35 4.18 -2.50
CA TYR A 14 -24.51 4.95 -2.07
C TYR A 14 -24.75 6.20 -2.93
N ARG A 15 -23.73 6.95 -3.30
CA ARG A 15 -23.89 8.16 -4.12
C ARG A 15 -24.27 7.88 -5.57
N ILE A 16 -24.00 6.73 -6.10
CA ILE A 16 -24.40 6.32 -7.46
C ILE A 16 -25.93 6.13 -7.56
N GLY A 17 -26.60 5.88 -6.43
CA GLY A 17 -28.05 5.76 -6.35
C GLY A 17 -28.79 6.90 -5.65
N ALA A 18 -28.10 7.91 -5.20
CA ALA A 18 -28.47 8.78 -4.07
C ALA A 18 -29.49 9.90 -4.35
N GLN A 19 -30.37 9.77 -5.33
CA GLN A 19 -31.55 10.63 -5.34
C GLN A 19 -32.85 9.87 -5.02
N VAL A 20 -32.79 8.60 -4.73
CA VAL A 20 -33.95 7.83 -4.28
C VAL A 20 -33.52 7.04 -3.04
N PRO A 21 -34.20 7.18 -1.90
CA PRO A 21 -34.02 6.26 -0.79
C PRO A 21 -34.29 4.86 -1.35
N VAL A 22 -33.28 4.00 -1.35
CA VAL A 22 -33.47 2.60 -1.73
C VAL A 22 -34.12 1.95 -0.50
N PRO A 23 -35.41 1.58 -0.57
CA PRO A 23 -36.02 0.84 0.52
C PRO A 23 -35.24 -0.44 0.70
N GLY A 24 -34.80 -0.68 1.91
CA GLY A 24 -34.22 -1.96 2.23
C GLY A 24 -32.72 -2.01 2.46
N ILE A 25 -32.04 -0.90 2.60
CA ILE A 25 -30.67 -0.88 3.09
C ILE A 25 -30.68 -0.70 4.61
N ASP A 26 -30.17 -1.69 5.33
CA ASP A 26 -29.92 -1.58 6.75
C ASP A 26 -28.72 -0.67 7.01
N PHE A 27 -29.00 0.59 7.30
CA PHE A 27 -27.99 1.60 7.56
C PHE A 27 -27.14 1.30 8.78
N ASP A 28 -27.71 0.65 9.81
CA ASP A 28 -26.95 0.27 11.00
C ASP A 28 -25.94 -0.81 10.64
N ARG A 29 -26.30 -1.71 9.73
CA ARG A 29 -25.40 -2.72 9.19
C ARG A 29 -24.31 -2.13 8.30
N ILE A 30 -24.63 -1.13 7.49
CA ILE A 30 -23.63 -0.37 6.73
C ILE A 30 -22.68 0.35 7.67
N ILE A 31 -23.16 0.89 8.78
CA ILE A 31 -22.34 1.52 9.80
C ILE A 31 -21.44 0.49 10.49
N GLU A 32 -21.93 -0.68 10.82
CA GLU A 32 -21.12 -1.77 11.38
C GLU A 32 -20.03 -2.25 10.41
N LEU A 33 -20.35 -2.41 9.13
CA LEU A 33 -19.39 -2.75 8.08
C LEU A 33 -18.42 -1.59 7.85
N ARG A 34 -18.89 -0.35 7.96
CA ARG A 34 -18.07 0.84 7.91
C ARG A 34 -17.08 0.87 9.07
N ASP A 35 -17.54 0.67 10.30
CA ASP A 35 -16.68 0.68 11.49
C ASP A 35 -15.66 -0.47 11.43
N SER A 36 -16.03 -1.61 10.85
CA SER A 36 -15.10 -2.71 10.56
C SER A 36 -14.09 -2.32 9.46
N ALA A 37 -14.53 -1.65 8.40
CA ALA A 37 -13.68 -1.18 7.32
C ALA A 37 -12.79 -0.02 7.76
N GLU A 38 -13.26 0.88 8.60
CA GLU A 38 -12.48 1.94 9.23
C GLU A 38 -11.34 1.40 10.08
N GLN A 39 -11.53 0.23 10.69
CA GLN A 39 -10.48 -0.43 11.48
C GLN A 39 -9.42 -1.12 10.60
N THR A 40 -9.66 -1.30 9.29
CA THR A 40 -8.88 -2.26 8.50
C THR A 40 -8.83 -2.00 7.01
N GLY A 41 -9.40 -0.88 6.56
CA GLY A 41 -9.56 -0.59 5.15
C GLY A 41 -8.26 -0.60 4.35
N GLY A 42 -8.02 -1.63 3.55
CA GLY A 42 -7.07 -1.57 2.47
C GLY A 42 -5.95 -2.58 2.48
N VAL A 43 -4.98 -2.28 1.67
CA VAL A 43 -3.79 -3.08 1.43
C VAL A 43 -2.84 -2.95 2.61
N TYR A 44 -2.61 -3.99 3.39
CA TYR A 44 -1.67 -3.90 4.49
C TYR A 44 -0.92 -5.18 4.79
N ARG A 45 0.27 -5.00 5.32
CA ARG A 45 1.09 -5.99 5.97
C ARG A 45 1.18 -5.65 7.44
N ARG A 46 1.00 -6.64 8.30
CA ARG A 46 1.34 -6.50 9.71
C ARG A 46 2.76 -6.97 9.95
N ALA A 47 3.58 -6.07 10.45
CA ALA A 47 4.85 -6.51 11.01
C ALA A 47 4.58 -7.50 12.15
N GLY A 48 5.18 -8.67 12.07
CA GLY A 48 4.99 -9.75 13.03
C GLY A 48 3.93 -10.78 12.65
N ASP A 49 3.26 -10.67 11.49
CA ASP A 49 2.49 -11.78 10.93
C ASP A 49 3.42 -12.72 10.16
N ALA A 50 4.05 -13.62 10.89
CA ALA A 50 5.05 -14.53 10.33
C ALA A 50 4.52 -15.41 9.19
N GLN A 51 3.22 -15.71 9.15
CA GLN A 51 2.63 -16.51 8.09
C GLN A 51 2.37 -15.70 6.81
N ALA A 52 1.90 -14.46 6.95
CA ALA A 52 1.65 -13.59 5.80
C ALA A 52 2.94 -13.03 5.23
N ASP A 53 3.93 -12.78 6.10
CA ASP A 53 5.14 -12.04 5.74
C ASP A 53 6.26 -12.91 5.19
N ALA A 54 6.29 -14.20 5.52
CA ALA A 54 7.41 -15.09 5.20
C ALA A 54 7.72 -15.21 3.70
N ALA A 55 6.70 -15.04 2.84
CA ALA A 55 6.85 -15.15 1.39
C ALA A 55 7.29 -13.84 0.72
N TRP A 56 7.32 -12.71 1.43
CA TRP A 56 7.51 -11.39 0.85
C TRP A 56 8.74 -10.68 1.42
N PRO A 57 9.56 -10.06 0.56
CA PRO A 57 10.82 -9.47 1.00
C PRO A 57 10.65 -8.19 1.82
N ALA A 58 9.59 -7.41 1.59
CA ALA A 58 9.37 -6.14 2.27
C ALA A 58 7.91 -5.71 2.27
N ILE A 59 7.56 -4.80 3.19
CA ILE A 59 6.23 -4.17 3.25
C ILE A 59 5.93 -3.30 2.02
N TYR A 60 6.97 -2.91 1.29
CA TYR A 60 6.86 -2.08 0.09
C TYR A 60 6.68 -2.88 -1.20
N ASP A 61 6.72 -4.21 -1.12
CA ASP A 61 6.57 -5.07 -2.28
C ASP A 61 5.17 -4.91 -2.90
N LEU A 62 5.11 -4.58 -4.19
CA LEU A 62 3.85 -4.35 -4.88
C LEU A 62 3.03 -5.63 -5.05
N GLY A 63 3.68 -6.77 -5.23
CA GLY A 63 3.01 -8.07 -5.28
C GLY A 63 2.31 -8.36 -3.96
N TYR A 64 3.00 -8.12 -2.84
CA TYR A 64 2.43 -8.24 -1.50
C TYR A 64 1.23 -7.31 -1.30
N LEU A 65 1.41 -6.03 -1.60
CA LEU A 65 0.34 -5.05 -1.44
C LEU A 65 -0.87 -5.39 -2.31
N LYS A 66 -0.66 -5.77 -3.59
CA LYS A 66 -1.73 -6.20 -4.51
C LYS A 66 -2.44 -7.46 -4.03
N ALA A 67 -1.72 -8.43 -3.48
CA ALA A 67 -2.31 -9.66 -2.93
C ALA A 67 -3.25 -9.38 -1.74
N ASN A 68 -3.06 -8.26 -1.04
CA ASN A 68 -3.91 -7.87 0.07
C ASN A 68 -5.10 -6.96 -0.31
N ILE A 69 -5.26 -6.58 -1.58
CA ILE A 69 -6.45 -5.83 -2.04
C ILE A 69 -7.68 -6.73 -2.04
N GLU A 70 -7.58 -7.91 -2.67
CA GLU A 70 -8.60 -8.96 -2.69
C GLU A 70 -8.09 -10.19 -1.93
N GLY A 71 -7.62 -10.01 -0.69
CA GLY A 71 -7.07 -11.09 0.15
C GLY A 71 -6.73 -10.64 1.56
N GLY A 72 -6.32 -11.57 2.39
CA GLY A 72 -5.85 -11.31 3.75
C GLY A 72 -6.95 -10.96 4.75
N GLU A 73 -6.60 -10.16 5.76
CA GLU A 73 -7.55 -9.76 6.80
C GLU A 73 -8.73 -8.98 6.21
N TYR A 74 -9.94 -9.31 6.66
CA TYR A 74 -11.24 -8.81 6.18
C TYR A 74 -11.60 -9.15 4.72
N PHE A 75 -10.87 -10.09 4.15
CA PHE A 75 -11.25 -10.78 2.93
C PHE A 75 -11.32 -12.29 3.17
N ASP A 76 -10.22 -12.89 3.61
CA ASP A 76 -10.16 -14.33 3.86
C ASP A 76 -10.49 -14.66 5.33
N TRP A 77 -10.05 -13.79 6.24
CA TRP A 77 -10.12 -14.00 7.68
C TRP A 77 -10.13 -12.68 8.46
N TYR A 78 -10.39 -12.76 9.76
CA TYR A 78 -10.31 -11.64 10.70
C TYR A 78 -9.79 -12.09 12.07
N TYR A 79 -9.37 -11.14 12.89
CA TYR A 79 -9.07 -11.40 14.30
C TYR A 79 -10.29 -11.06 15.17
N ALA A 80 -10.80 -12.03 15.93
CA ALA A 80 -12.00 -11.86 16.72
C ALA A 80 -11.84 -10.82 17.86
N ASN A 81 -10.61 -10.59 18.33
CA ASN A 81 -10.27 -9.62 19.36
C ASN A 81 -8.76 -9.33 19.39
N ALA A 82 -8.35 -8.40 20.27
CA ALA A 82 -6.95 -8.01 20.40
C ALA A 82 -6.03 -9.16 20.85
N ALA A 83 -6.50 -10.09 21.69
CA ALA A 83 -5.70 -11.24 22.12
C ALA A 83 -5.48 -12.23 20.95
N HIS A 84 -6.50 -12.49 20.13
CA HIS A 84 -6.37 -13.28 18.90
C HIS A 84 -5.38 -12.63 17.93
N ARG A 85 -5.42 -11.29 17.82
CA ARG A 85 -4.46 -10.55 16.98
C ARG A 85 -3.03 -10.69 17.49
N ALA A 86 -2.81 -10.54 18.79
CA ALA A 86 -1.48 -10.69 19.38
C ALA A 86 -0.94 -12.13 19.22
N ALA A 87 -1.81 -13.13 19.30
CA ALA A 87 -1.47 -14.54 19.12
C ALA A 87 -1.55 -15.00 17.66
N GLN A 88 -1.91 -14.12 16.71
CA GLN A 88 -2.10 -14.43 15.29
C GLN A 88 -3.11 -15.55 15.01
N ILE A 89 -4.13 -15.67 15.85
CA ILE A 89 -5.22 -16.64 15.70
C ILE A 89 -6.25 -16.06 14.72
N ARG A 90 -6.24 -16.53 13.50
CA ARG A 90 -7.10 -16.09 12.41
C ARG A 90 -8.43 -16.83 12.42
N THR A 91 -9.54 -16.12 12.25
CA THR A 91 -10.86 -16.68 12.09
C THR A 91 -11.29 -16.53 10.64
N PRO A 92 -11.56 -17.61 9.87
CA PRO A 92 -12.05 -17.52 8.50
C PRO A 92 -13.36 -16.74 8.41
N ILE A 93 -13.55 -15.99 7.31
CA ILE A 93 -14.82 -15.34 7.01
C ILE A 93 -15.65 -16.29 6.15
N GLU A 94 -16.65 -16.89 6.75
CA GLU A 94 -17.52 -17.90 6.13
C GLU A 94 -18.99 -17.54 6.35
N ASP A 95 -19.85 -17.99 5.45
CA ASP A 95 -21.31 -17.99 5.62
C ASP A 95 -21.84 -19.38 5.26
N GLY A 96 -21.96 -20.24 6.27
CA GLY A 96 -22.47 -21.60 6.11
C GLY A 96 -23.97 -21.67 5.84
N ALA A 97 -24.72 -20.59 6.10
CA ALA A 97 -26.17 -20.59 5.97
C ALA A 97 -26.64 -20.31 4.53
N PHE A 98 -26.00 -19.36 3.85
CA PHE A 98 -26.45 -18.88 2.53
C PHE A 98 -25.34 -18.89 1.49
N GLY A 99 -24.08 -19.16 1.87
CA GLY A 99 -22.94 -19.13 0.96
C GLY A 99 -22.60 -17.72 0.49
N GLU A 100 -22.88 -16.71 1.30
CA GLU A 100 -22.66 -15.29 0.99
C GLU A 100 -21.56 -14.68 1.87
N PRO A 101 -20.34 -15.26 1.98
CA PRO A 101 -19.29 -14.74 2.87
C PRO A 101 -18.88 -13.32 2.53
N TRP A 102 -19.08 -12.90 1.28
CA TRP A 102 -18.79 -11.57 0.78
C TRP A 102 -19.54 -10.46 1.52
N VAL A 103 -20.69 -10.76 2.13
CA VAL A 103 -21.46 -9.80 2.95
C VAL A 103 -20.66 -9.36 4.18
N TRP A 104 -19.73 -10.20 4.63
CA TRP A 104 -18.88 -9.97 5.80
C TRP A 104 -17.45 -9.52 5.44
N ARG A 105 -17.15 -9.46 4.14
CA ARG A 105 -15.83 -9.11 3.59
C ARG A 105 -15.80 -7.66 3.16
N ALA A 106 -15.19 -6.79 3.95
CA ALA A 106 -15.13 -5.36 3.67
C ALA A 106 -14.43 -4.99 2.34
N LYS A 107 -13.59 -5.90 1.82
CA LYS A 107 -12.77 -5.68 0.61
C LYS A 107 -13.26 -6.45 -0.62
N ASP A 108 -14.35 -7.21 -0.51
CA ASP A 108 -14.85 -8.06 -1.61
C ASP A 108 -15.79 -7.27 -2.55
N PHE A 109 -15.21 -6.32 -3.29
CA PHE A 109 -15.96 -5.51 -4.25
C PHE A 109 -16.56 -6.34 -5.36
N ARG A 110 -15.84 -7.38 -5.80
CA ARG A 110 -16.27 -8.23 -6.90
C ARG A 110 -17.54 -8.98 -6.56
N SER A 111 -17.54 -9.73 -5.48
CA SER A 111 -18.74 -10.47 -5.06
C SER A 111 -19.89 -9.54 -4.72
N TRP A 112 -19.61 -8.39 -4.09
CA TRP A 112 -20.61 -7.37 -3.84
C TRP A 112 -21.25 -6.87 -5.15
N TRP A 113 -20.47 -6.64 -6.19
CA TRP A 113 -20.92 -6.13 -7.48
C TRP A 113 -21.64 -7.20 -8.32
N ASP A 114 -21.21 -8.47 -8.21
CA ASP A 114 -21.69 -9.59 -9.04
C ASP A 114 -22.98 -10.25 -8.53
N ASN A 115 -23.33 -10.04 -7.25
CA ASN A 115 -24.42 -10.79 -6.62
C ASN A 115 -25.65 -9.94 -6.32
N PRO A 116 -26.87 -10.54 -6.27
CA PRO A 116 -28.05 -9.92 -5.71
C PRO A 116 -27.85 -9.63 -4.22
N HIS A 117 -28.39 -8.51 -3.76
CA HIS A 117 -28.33 -8.16 -2.35
C HIS A 117 -29.61 -8.51 -1.63
N HIS A 118 -29.49 -9.00 -0.41
CA HIS A 118 -30.62 -9.31 0.45
C HIS A 118 -30.46 -8.55 1.77
N GLU A 119 -31.56 -7.96 2.23
CA GLU A 119 -31.58 -7.36 3.56
C GLU A 119 -31.39 -8.39 4.66
N ARG A 120 -30.84 -7.94 5.78
CA ARG A 120 -30.73 -8.72 7.02
C ARG A 120 -31.34 -7.94 8.18
N VAL A 121 -32.65 -8.00 8.29
CA VAL A 121 -33.42 -7.31 9.33
C VAL A 121 -33.25 -8.08 10.64
N GLY A 122 -32.70 -7.44 11.66
CA GLY A 122 -32.43 -8.09 12.93
C GLY A 122 -31.49 -9.31 12.80
N GLY A 123 -30.59 -9.29 11.83
CA GLY A 123 -29.68 -10.41 11.55
C GLY A 123 -30.27 -11.52 10.68
N VAL A 124 -31.55 -11.43 10.31
CA VAL A 124 -32.25 -12.44 9.49
C VAL A 124 -32.27 -12.02 8.02
N ARG A 125 -31.63 -12.80 7.15
CA ARG A 125 -31.63 -12.59 5.71
C ARG A 125 -33.06 -12.71 5.16
N GLN A 126 -33.50 -11.69 4.42
CA GLN A 126 -34.79 -11.68 3.76
C GLN A 126 -34.76 -12.53 2.50
N ALA A 127 -35.88 -13.21 2.18
CA ALA A 127 -35.96 -14.08 1.00
C ALA A 127 -35.96 -13.31 -0.32
N VAL A 128 -36.53 -12.11 -0.33
CA VAL A 128 -36.65 -11.27 -1.53
C VAL A 128 -35.38 -10.39 -1.64
N PRO A 129 -34.71 -10.38 -2.81
CA PRO A 129 -33.59 -9.51 -3.02
C PRO A 129 -34.03 -8.04 -3.04
N THR A 130 -33.09 -7.14 -2.78
CA THR A 130 -33.29 -5.69 -2.93
C THR A 130 -33.44 -5.30 -4.42
N ALA A 131 -33.64 -4.02 -4.70
CA ALA A 131 -33.71 -3.51 -6.06
C ALA A 131 -32.33 -3.43 -6.77
N TRP A 132 -31.27 -3.85 -6.10
CA TRP A 132 -29.94 -3.92 -6.73
C TRP A 132 -29.92 -4.95 -7.87
N VAL A 133 -29.46 -4.50 -9.03
CA VAL A 133 -29.22 -5.39 -10.17
C VAL A 133 -27.70 -5.60 -10.28
N PRO A 134 -27.22 -6.84 -10.20
CA PRO A 134 -25.80 -7.13 -10.34
C PRO A 134 -25.18 -6.49 -11.58
N GLN A 135 -23.97 -5.98 -11.44
CA GLN A 135 -23.21 -5.34 -12.51
C GLN A 135 -23.89 -4.13 -13.20
N SER A 136 -24.95 -3.55 -12.62
CA SER A 136 -25.68 -2.46 -13.27
C SER A 136 -24.98 -1.09 -13.24
N LYS A 137 -24.00 -0.92 -12.37
CA LYS A 137 -23.29 0.35 -12.18
C LYS A 137 -21.82 0.12 -11.80
N PRO A 138 -20.91 1.03 -12.20
CA PRO A 138 -19.53 0.98 -11.74
C PRO A 138 -19.41 1.37 -10.27
N ILE A 139 -18.37 0.84 -9.62
CA ILE A 139 -17.91 1.26 -8.31
C ILE A 139 -16.90 2.41 -8.53
N ARG A 140 -17.01 3.49 -7.75
CA ARG A 140 -16.10 4.64 -7.78
C ARG A 140 -15.52 4.88 -6.41
N PHE A 141 -14.21 4.99 -6.34
CA PHE A 141 -13.53 5.40 -5.13
C PHE A 141 -13.59 6.93 -5.00
N THR A 142 -14.55 7.43 -4.24
CA THR A 142 -14.68 8.88 -4.00
C THR A 142 -13.55 9.43 -3.14
N GLU A 143 -12.90 8.56 -2.38
CA GLU A 143 -11.69 8.84 -1.61
C GLU A 143 -10.92 7.54 -1.41
N TYR A 144 -9.61 7.55 -1.62
CA TYR A 144 -8.72 6.47 -1.29
C TYR A 144 -7.30 6.99 -1.07
N GLY A 145 -6.57 6.38 -0.18
CA GLY A 145 -5.21 6.79 0.18
C GLY A 145 -4.82 6.23 1.53
N CYS A 146 -3.60 6.45 1.93
CA CYS A 146 -3.15 6.21 3.29
C CYS A 146 -2.23 7.34 3.76
N ALA A 147 -2.05 7.45 5.05
CA ALA A 147 -1.11 8.40 5.63
C ALA A 147 0.33 8.04 5.26
N ALA A 148 1.19 9.06 5.11
CA ALA A 148 2.62 8.89 4.88
C ALA A 148 3.36 8.57 6.19
N ILE A 149 2.98 7.50 6.85
CA ILE A 149 3.47 7.04 8.14
C ILE A 149 3.87 5.58 8.07
N ASP A 150 4.83 5.15 8.87
CA ASP A 150 5.21 3.74 8.97
C ASP A 150 3.99 2.84 9.06
N ARG A 151 3.95 1.83 8.21
CA ARG A 151 2.80 0.90 8.08
C ARG A 151 1.45 1.57 7.85
N GLY A 152 1.42 2.72 7.18
CA GLY A 152 0.18 3.43 6.83
C GLY A 152 -0.86 2.56 6.12
N THR A 153 -0.41 1.51 5.42
CA THR A 153 -1.28 0.53 4.75
C THR A 153 -1.97 -0.45 5.70
N ASN A 154 -1.58 -0.52 6.97
CA ASN A 154 -2.25 -1.40 7.94
C ASN A 154 -3.66 -0.91 8.29
N GLU A 155 -3.82 0.39 8.38
CA GLU A 155 -5.11 1.06 8.62
C GLU A 155 -5.11 2.38 7.82
N PRO A 156 -5.41 2.34 6.51
CA PRO A 156 -5.26 3.48 5.60
C PRO A 156 -6.08 4.71 5.98
N ASN A 157 -7.16 4.52 6.73
CA ASN A 157 -8.02 5.59 7.23
C ASN A 157 -7.49 6.27 8.50
N ARG A 158 -6.45 5.74 9.14
CA ARG A 158 -5.87 6.34 10.34
C ARG A 158 -5.09 7.61 9.99
N PHE A 159 -5.19 8.59 10.85
CA PHE A 159 -4.48 9.86 10.72
C PHE A 159 -4.05 10.39 12.08
N LEU A 160 -2.98 11.19 12.06
CA LEU A 160 -2.50 11.90 13.24
C LEU A 160 -3.01 13.35 13.19
N ASP A 161 -3.91 13.69 14.08
CA ASP A 161 -4.33 15.05 14.38
C ASP A 161 -4.59 15.18 15.89
N PRO A 162 -3.67 15.77 16.65
CA PRO A 162 -3.81 15.92 18.11
C PRO A 162 -5.07 16.65 18.56
N LYS A 163 -5.76 17.34 17.62
CA LYS A 163 -7.01 18.05 17.90
C LYS A 163 -8.24 17.17 17.68
N SER A 164 -8.08 15.99 17.11
CA SER A 164 -9.16 15.04 16.83
C SER A 164 -9.20 13.95 17.89
N SER A 165 -10.40 13.63 18.37
CA SER A 165 -10.62 12.45 19.22
C SER A 165 -10.43 11.12 18.49
N GLU A 166 -10.38 11.15 17.16
CA GLU A 166 -10.17 9.98 16.29
C GLU A 166 -8.69 9.82 15.89
N SER A 167 -7.81 10.71 16.42
CA SER A 167 -6.37 10.65 16.13
C SER A 167 -5.77 9.32 16.60
N ALA A 168 -5.16 8.60 15.67
CA ALA A 168 -4.48 7.35 15.96
C ALA A 168 -3.39 7.06 14.92
N ILE A 169 -2.41 6.26 15.28
CA ILE A 169 -1.46 5.68 14.35
C ILE A 169 -1.93 4.31 13.88
N PRO A 170 -1.56 3.86 12.67
CA PRO A 170 -1.85 2.52 12.19
C PRO A 170 -1.28 1.43 13.12
N TYR A 171 -1.94 0.29 13.20
CA TYR A 171 -1.50 -0.81 14.03
C TYR A 171 -0.06 -1.24 13.68
N GLY A 172 0.75 -1.39 14.70
CA GLY A 172 2.16 -1.78 14.58
C GLY A 172 3.08 -0.68 14.06
N SER A 173 2.57 0.52 13.76
CA SER A 173 3.37 1.68 13.38
C SER A 173 4.18 2.20 14.58
N ASP A 174 5.39 2.66 14.30
CA ASP A 174 6.22 3.39 15.27
C ASP A 174 6.08 4.93 15.15
N GLY A 175 5.19 5.38 14.26
CA GLY A 175 4.88 6.79 14.06
C GLY A 175 5.86 7.53 13.16
N ARG A 176 6.87 6.89 12.59
CA ARG A 176 7.82 7.55 11.68
C ARG A 176 7.19 7.89 10.34
N ARG A 177 7.64 8.99 9.74
CA ARG A 177 7.26 9.36 8.39
C ARG A 177 7.70 8.30 7.37
N ASP A 178 6.77 7.92 6.48
CA ASP A 178 7.02 6.97 5.41
C ASP A 178 6.28 7.36 4.13
N ASP A 179 6.90 8.23 3.32
CA ASP A 179 6.35 8.66 2.04
C ASP A 179 6.33 7.49 1.02
N LEU A 180 7.22 6.50 1.18
CA LEU A 180 7.29 5.36 0.26
C LEU A 180 6.08 4.45 0.39
N ILE A 181 5.65 4.15 1.62
CA ILE A 181 4.47 3.29 1.82
C ILE A 181 3.21 3.92 1.24
N GLN A 182 3.04 5.23 1.35
CA GLN A 182 1.93 5.96 0.73
C GLN A 182 1.96 5.83 -0.79
N MET A 183 3.11 6.01 -1.42
CA MET A 183 3.28 5.86 -2.86
C MET A 183 3.00 4.43 -3.32
N GLN A 184 3.54 3.43 -2.64
CA GLN A 184 3.35 2.03 -2.98
C GLN A 184 1.90 1.57 -2.81
N TYR A 185 1.19 2.10 -1.82
CA TYR A 185 -0.24 1.89 -1.66
C TYR A 185 -1.02 2.35 -2.90
N LEU A 186 -0.79 3.58 -3.34
CA LEU A 186 -1.46 4.14 -4.51
C LEU A 186 -1.11 3.37 -5.79
N ARG A 187 0.16 3.02 -5.97
CA ARG A 187 0.61 2.21 -7.10
C ARG A 187 -0.04 0.82 -7.10
N ALA A 188 -0.09 0.16 -5.96
CA ALA A 188 -0.71 -1.16 -5.84
C ALA A 188 -2.19 -1.13 -6.27
N LEU A 189 -2.95 -0.12 -5.81
CA LEU A 189 -4.35 0.04 -6.19
C LEU A 189 -4.53 0.33 -7.69
N HIS A 190 -3.73 1.25 -8.25
CA HIS A 190 -3.80 1.59 -9.67
C HIS A 190 -3.42 0.40 -10.56
N GLU A 191 -2.34 -0.31 -10.23
CA GLU A 191 -1.91 -1.48 -11.01
C GLU A 191 -2.89 -2.65 -10.88
N HIS A 192 -3.48 -2.86 -9.69
CA HIS A 192 -4.42 -3.95 -9.46
C HIS A 192 -5.73 -3.73 -10.23
N TRP A 193 -6.34 -2.56 -10.06
CA TRP A 193 -7.61 -2.24 -10.74
C TRP A 193 -7.44 -1.76 -12.18
N GLY A 194 -6.21 -1.48 -12.63
CA GLY A 194 -5.84 -1.28 -14.02
C GLY A 194 -5.73 -2.58 -14.82
N ASP A 195 -5.58 -3.72 -14.14
CA ASP A 195 -5.50 -5.03 -14.77
C ASP A 195 -6.90 -5.52 -15.17
N PRO A 196 -7.18 -5.76 -16.48
CA PRO A 196 -8.49 -6.25 -16.95
C PRO A 196 -8.91 -7.60 -16.36
N VAL A 197 -7.96 -8.42 -15.91
CA VAL A 197 -8.24 -9.71 -15.24
C VAL A 197 -8.82 -9.45 -13.84
N ARG A 198 -8.35 -8.40 -13.18
CA ARG A 198 -8.79 -8.01 -11.84
C ARG A 198 -10.00 -7.10 -11.86
N ASN A 199 -10.19 -6.34 -12.90
CA ASN A 199 -11.26 -5.35 -13.05
C ASN A 199 -12.15 -5.69 -14.26
N PRO A 200 -13.13 -6.61 -14.09
CA PRO A 200 -13.95 -7.10 -15.19
C PRO A 200 -14.84 -6.00 -15.76
N VAL A 201 -15.21 -6.19 -17.01
CA VAL A 201 -16.13 -5.31 -17.75
C VAL A 201 -17.56 -5.80 -17.57
N SER A 202 -18.48 -4.89 -17.22
CA SER A 202 -19.91 -5.17 -17.14
C SER A 202 -20.51 -5.44 -18.52
N ALA A 203 -21.28 -6.51 -18.61
CA ALA A 203 -22.09 -6.77 -19.79
C ALA A 203 -23.30 -5.81 -19.92
N GLN A 204 -23.66 -5.10 -18.84
CA GLN A 204 -24.84 -4.22 -18.82
C GLN A 204 -24.53 -2.80 -19.29
N TYR A 205 -23.36 -2.22 -18.89
CA TYR A 205 -23.00 -0.85 -19.28
C TYR A 205 -21.68 -0.76 -20.08
N GLY A 206 -20.99 -1.88 -20.30
CA GLY A 206 -19.79 -1.94 -21.14
C GLY A 206 -18.55 -1.28 -20.53
N GLY A 207 -18.59 -0.89 -19.24
CA GLY A 207 -17.48 -0.30 -18.50
C GLY A 207 -16.92 -1.24 -17.44
N ALA A 208 -15.74 -0.90 -16.91
CA ALA A 208 -15.09 -1.66 -15.86
C ALA A 208 -15.87 -1.63 -14.54
N MET A 209 -15.75 -2.67 -13.72
CA MET A 209 -16.33 -2.76 -12.38
C MET A 209 -15.89 -1.60 -11.50
N ILE A 210 -14.58 -1.40 -11.39
CA ILE A 210 -13.99 -0.24 -10.68
C ILE A 210 -13.64 0.83 -11.71
N ASP A 211 -14.29 1.98 -11.61
CA ASP A 211 -14.04 3.13 -12.48
C ASP A 211 -12.87 3.97 -11.94
N MET A 212 -11.64 3.52 -12.22
CA MET A 212 -10.43 4.21 -11.78
C MET A 212 -10.26 5.60 -12.40
N GLY A 213 -10.91 5.88 -13.53
CA GLY A 213 -10.91 7.21 -14.16
C GLY A 213 -11.64 8.26 -13.32
N HIS A 214 -12.50 7.83 -12.40
CA HIS A 214 -13.21 8.68 -11.44
C HIS A 214 -12.84 8.32 -9.99
N GLY A 215 -11.64 7.80 -9.78
CA GLY A 215 -11.07 7.61 -8.45
C GLY A 215 -10.41 8.89 -7.94
N HIS A 216 -10.65 9.24 -6.67
CA HIS A 216 -10.12 10.46 -6.06
C HIS A 216 -9.20 10.11 -4.90
N VAL A 217 -7.93 10.48 -5.05
CA VAL A 217 -6.93 10.22 -4.01
C VAL A 217 -7.12 11.19 -2.85
N TRP A 218 -7.14 10.71 -1.65
CA TRP A 218 -7.10 11.49 -0.42
C TRP A 218 -5.66 11.60 0.09
N SER A 219 -5.01 12.83 0.00
CA SER A 219 -5.69 14.00 -0.55
C SER A 219 -4.70 14.92 -1.25
N TRP A 220 -5.20 15.59 -2.28
CA TRP A 220 -4.56 16.79 -2.81
C TRP A 220 -5.15 18.01 -2.13
N ASP A 221 -4.32 18.77 -1.42
CA ASP A 221 -4.73 20.01 -0.75
C ASP A 221 -4.58 21.20 -1.71
N ALA A 222 -5.58 22.06 -1.77
CA ALA A 222 -5.55 23.25 -2.62
C ALA A 222 -4.58 24.32 -2.11
N ARG A 223 -4.12 24.22 -0.87
CA ARG A 223 -3.13 25.15 -0.30
C ARG A 223 -1.78 24.96 -0.99
N PRO A 224 -1.09 26.04 -1.38
CA PRO A 224 0.10 25.95 -2.21
C PRO A 224 1.31 25.45 -1.42
N PHE A 225 1.89 24.34 -1.87
CA PHE A 225 3.18 23.89 -1.36
C PHE A 225 4.32 24.76 -1.93
N PRO A 226 5.35 25.17 -1.14
CA PRO A 226 5.64 24.80 0.27
C PRO A 226 5.05 25.76 1.31
N GLN A 227 4.27 26.77 0.92
CA GLN A 227 3.63 27.68 1.87
C GLN A 227 2.78 26.90 2.89
N PHE A 228 1.93 25.99 2.43
CA PHE A 228 1.48 24.89 3.26
C PHE A 228 2.46 23.71 3.07
N PRO A 229 3.01 23.12 4.13
CA PRO A 229 2.71 23.28 5.56
C PRO A 229 3.61 24.30 6.31
N ALA A 230 4.53 25.00 5.61
CA ALA A 230 5.59 25.78 6.29
C ALA A 230 5.04 27.00 7.08
N ASN A 231 3.94 27.61 6.62
CA ASN A 231 3.35 28.75 7.31
C ASN A 231 2.38 28.30 8.41
N SER A 232 2.95 27.96 9.58
CA SER A 232 2.20 27.49 10.74
C SER A 232 1.34 28.57 11.42
N ASP A 233 1.64 29.83 11.18
CA ASP A 233 0.84 30.97 11.70
C ASP A 233 -0.51 31.04 11.00
N LEU A 234 -0.54 30.65 9.73
CA LEU A 234 -1.77 30.62 8.94
C LEU A 234 -2.50 29.27 9.04
N TRP A 235 -1.76 28.16 9.08
CA TRP A 235 -2.33 26.81 9.04
C TRP A 235 -1.88 25.97 10.24
N SER A 236 -2.74 25.90 11.24
CA SER A 236 -2.46 25.20 12.50
C SER A 236 -2.34 23.66 12.36
N ASP A 237 -2.72 23.09 11.22
CA ASP A 237 -2.58 21.67 10.88
C ASP A 237 -1.29 21.35 10.09
N GLY A 238 -0.47 22.35 9.79
CA GLY A 238 0.80 22.17 9.08
C GLY A 238 1.73 21.16 9.74
N ALA A 239 1.71 21.06 11.07
CA ALA A 239 2.50 20.09 11.81
C ALA A 239 2.14 18.62 11.49
N ASN A 240 0.89 18.34 11.07
CA ASN A 240 0.43 17.00 10.76
C ASN A 240 0.86 16.54 9.35
N TYR A 241 1.33 17.48 8.51
CA TYR A 241 1.68 17.20 7.12
C TYR A 241 2.65 16.03 6.95
N SER A 242 3.68 15.96 7.78
CA SER A 242 4.75 14.97 7.62
C SER A 242 4.26 13.52 7.69
N HIS A 243 3.17 13.26 8.41
CA HIS A 243 2.60 11.93 8.67
C HIS A 243 1.15 11.80 8.16
N GLY A 244 0.67 12.80 7.42
CA GLY A 244 -0.70 12.84 6.94
C GLY A 244 -0.88 12.26 5.54
N HIS A 245 -2.10 12.40 5.03
CA HIS A 245 -2.50 11.87 3.72
C HIS A 245 -2.12 12.78 2.55
N TRP A 246 -1.58 13.97 2.77
CA TRP A 246 -1.30 14.95 1.72
C TRP A 246 -0.29 14.45 0.69
N LEU A 247 -0.61 14.69 -0.57
CA LEU A 247 0.27 14.38 -1.71
C LEU A 247 1.11 15.57 -2.16
N ASN A 248 0.71 16.79 -1.78
CA ASN A 248 1.43 18.02 -2.10
C ASN A 248 2.89 17.92 -1.64
N GLY A 249 3.82 18.21 -2.54
CA GLY A 249 5.26 18.07 -2.26
C GLY A 249 5.79 16.64 -2.19
N ARG A 250 4.95 15.62 -2.47
CA ARG A 250 5.33 14.20 -2.51
C ARG A 250 5.08 13.57 -3.88
N ALA A 251 4.12 14.05 -4.64
CA ALA A 251 3.69 13.45 -5.91
C ALA A 251 4.81 13.37 -6.98
N GLY A 252 5.84 14.22 -6.89
CA GLY A 252 7.00 14.18 -7.78
C GLY A 252 8.10 13.20 -7.35
N SER A 253 7.99 12.60 -6.19
CA SER A 253 8.97 11.63 -5.72
C SER A 253 8.87 10.32 -6.50
N GLN A 254 10.00 9.63 -6.68
CA GLN A 254 10.06 8.37 -7.43
C GLN A 254 10.62 7.24 -6.57
N PRO A 255 10.15 6.00 -6.75
CA PRO A 255 10.80 4.84 -6.16
C PRO A 255 12.27 4.76 -6.60
N LEU A 256 13.15 4.39 -5.69
CA LEU A 256 14.57 4.19 -5.99
C LEU A 256 14.76 3.23 -7.17
N ALA A 257 14.02 2.12 -7.18
CA ALA A 257 14.05 1.16 -8.28
C ALA A 257 13.78 1.79 -9.65
N SER A 258 12.81 2.72 -9.74
CA SER A 258 12.48 3.41 -10.99
C SER A 258 13.59 4.35 -11.43
N VAL A 259 14.24 5.06 -10.50
CA VAL A 259 15.35 5.97 -10.81
C VAL A 259 16.58 5.19 -11.28
N VAL A 260 16.89 4.08 -10.60
CA VAL A 260 18.00 3.19 -11.00
C VAL A 260 17.76 2.59 -12.40
N ALA A 261 16.54 2.11 -12.65
CA ALA A 261 16.16 1.57 -13.97
C ALA A 261 16.28 2.61 -15.08
N GLU A 262 15.87 3.84 -14.84
CA GLU A 262 16.00 4.94 -15.80
C GLU A 262 17.47 5.27 -16.10
N ILE A 263 18.33 5.34 -15.09
CA ILE A 263 19.78 5.57 -15.28
C ILE A 263 20.39 4.44 -16.10
N CYS A 264 20.07 3.18 -15.80
CA CYS A 264 20.52 2.01 -16.53
C CYS A 264 20.06 2.06 -18.00
N ALA A 265 18.79 2.34 -18.24
CA ALA A 265 18.22 2.43 -19.59
C ALA A 265 18.90 3.52 -20.43
N ARG A 266 19.14 4.71 -19.86
CA ARG A 266 19.89 5.81 -20.50
C ARG A 266 21.35 5.45 -20.79
N SER A 267 21.92 4.55 -19.98
CA SER A 267 23.28 4.04 -20.16
C SER A 267 23.35 2.82 -21.09
N GLY A 268 22.24 2.40 -21.70
CA GLY A 268 22.16 1.27 -22.60
C GLY A 268 22.07 -0.10 -21.94
N LEU A 269 22.00 -0.17 -20.61
CA LEU A 269 21.88 -1.41 -19.84
C LEU A 269 20.40 -1.77 -19.66
N ARG A 270 19.98 -2.94 -20.17
CA ARG A 270 18.56 -3.36 -20.17
C ARG A 270 18.31 -4.62 -19.32
N ASP A 271 19.27 -5.52 -19.24
CA ASP A 271 19.16 -6.75 -18.44
C ASP A 271 19.48 -6.43 -16.98
N ILE A 272 18.44 -5.95 -16.27
CA ILE A 272 18.55 -5.48 -14.90
C ILE A 272 17.47 -6.10 -14.01
N ASP A 273 17.81 -6.29 -12.75
CA ASP A 273 16.86 -6.64 -11.68
C ASP A 273 16.95 -5.60 -10.55
N VAL A 274 15.93 -4.79 -10.45
CA VAL A 274 15.76 -3.73 -9.43
C VAL A 274 14.74 -4.11 -8.34
N SER A 275 14.22 -5.34 -8.36
CA SER A 275 13.18 -5.80 -7.44
C SER A 275 13.61 -5.77 -5.97
N GLY A 276 14.92 -5.84 -5.71
CA GLY A 276 15.48 -5.76 -4.37
C GLY A 276 15.74 -4.34 -3.85
N LEU A 277 15.28 -3.29 -4.55
CA LEU A 277 15.50 -1.90 -4.15
C LEU A 277 14.27 -1.28 -3.51
N TYR A 278 14.46 -0.66 -2.36
CA TYR A 278 13.44 0.08 -1.63
C TYR A 278 13.97 1.44 -1.20
N GLY A 279 13.21 2.48 -1.44
CA GLY A 279 13.57 3.85 -1.12
C GLY A 279 12.76 4.85 -1.95
N LEU A 280 12.73 6.09 -1.49
CA LEU A 280 12.04 7.19 -2.15
C LEU A 280 13.04 8.29 -2.51
N VAL A 281 13.19 8.53 -3.80
CA VAL A 281 14.03 9.61 -4.34
C VAL A 281 13.15 10.84 -4.56
N ARG A 282 13.37 11.89 -3.75
CA ARG A 282 12.60 13.14 -3.85
C ARG A 282 13.02 14.00 -5.02
N GLY A 283 14.24 13.85 -5.44
CA GLY A 283 14.82 14.53 -6.59
C GLY A 283 16.25 14.05 -6.79
N TYR A 284 16.66 13.90 -8.04
CA TYR A 284 18.01 13.52 -8.43
C TYR A 284 18.39 14.22 -9.72
N ALA A 285 19.55 14.85 -9.75
CA ALA A 285 20.05 15.52 -10.93
C ALA A 285 21.41 14.92 -11.35
N VAL A 286 21.52 14.57 -12.61
CA VAL A 286 22.81 14.22 -13.24
C VAL A 286 23.22 15.44 -14.06
N ALA A 287 24.14 16.22 -13.52
CA ALA A 287 24.55 17.50 -14.12
C ALA A 287 25.54 17.33 -15.25
N ASP A 288 26.33 16.28 -15.21
CA ASP A 288 27.45 16.07 -16.16
C ASP A 288 27.23 14.84 -17.02
N VAL A 289 27.77 14.86 -18.21
CA VAL A 289 27.85 13.68 -19.08
C VAL A 289 28.89 12.72 -18.50
N GLY A 290 28.45 11.56 -18.06
CA GLY A 290 29.30 10.57 -17.40
C GLY A 290 28.82 9.14 -17.64
N THR A 291 29.44 8.19 -16.95
CA THR A 291 29.03 6.79 -17.00
C THR A 291 27.81 6.53 -16.13
N GLY A 292 27.01 5.49 -16.47
CA GLY A 292 25.90 5.04 -15.62
C GLY A 292 26.36 4.72 -14.19
N ARG A 293 27.57 4.16 -14.02
CA ARG A 293 28.17 3.91 -12.72
C ARG A 293 28.37 5.19 -11.91
N ALA A 294 28.89 6.24 -12.53
CA ALA A 294 29.08 7.53 -11.88
C ALA A 294 27.74 8.14 -11.43
N ALA A 295 26.69 7.99 -12.26
CA ALA A 295 25.35 8.45 -11.93
C ALA A 295 24.67 7.60 -10.85
N LEU A 296 25.00 6.32 -10.71
CA LEU A 296 24.43 5.44 -9.68
C LEU A 296 25.12 5.56 -8.32
N GLN A 297 26.42 5.87 -8.31
CA GLN A 297 27.23 5.83 -7.09
C GLN A 297 26.70 6.72 -5.95
N PRO A 298 26.25 7.98 -6.15
CA PRO A 298 25.65 8.77 -5.09
C PRO A 298 24.38 8.14 -4.51
N LEU A 299 23.56 7.51 -5.34
CA LEU A 299 22.37 6.80 -4.89
C LEU A 299 22.74 5.52 -4.11
N MET A 300 23.76 4.79 -4.55
CA MET A 300 24.27 3.60 -3.87
C MET A 300 24.74 3.95 -2.44
N LEU A 301 25.43 5.06 -2.30
CA LEU A 301 25.87 5.57 -0.99
C LEU A 301 24.69 6.04 -0.12
N ALA A 302 23.80 6.87 -0.69
CA ALA A 302 22.69 7.47 0.06
C ALA A 302 21.66 6.45 0.53
N TYR A 303 21.40 5.41 -0.28
CA TYR A 303 20.37 4.40 -0.01
C TYR A 303 20.93 3.05 0.47
N GLY A 304 22.25 2.86 0.44
CA GLY A 304 22.88 1.64 0.95
C GLY A 304 22.57 0.40 0.11
N PHE A 305 22.78 0.45 -1.21
CA PHE A 305 22.60 -0.71 -2.06
C PHE A 305 23.85 -1.00 -2.91
N ASP A 306 23.94 -2.22 -3.43
CA ASP A 306 24.99 -2.69 -4.30
C ASP A 306 24.45 -3.10 -5.67
N ALA A 307 25.32 -2.99 -6.70
CA ALA A 307 25.10 -3.51 -8.03
C ALA A 307 25.99 -4.77 -8.22
N ILE A 308 25.37 -5.90 -8.55
CA ILE A 308 26.01 -7.21 -8.67
C ILE A 308 25.66 -7.79 -10.03
N GLU A 309 26.67 -8.03 -10.87
CA GLU A 309 26.47 -8.76 -12.11
C GLU A 309 26.48 -10.26 -11.84
N ARG A 310 25.43 -10.93 -12.30
CA ARG A 310 25.33 -12.37 -12.23
C ARG A 310 24.56 -12.91 -13.43
N ASP A 311 25.16 -13.88 -14.12
CA ASP A 311 24.55 -14.57 -15.26
C ASP A 311 24.05 -13.60 -16.37
N GLY A 312 24.80 -12.52 -16.63
CA GLY A 312 24.47 -11.50 -17.63
C GLY A 312 23.42 -10.47 -17.18
N THR A 313 22.89 -10.60 -15.96
CA THR A 313 21.92 -9.66 -15.38
C THR A 313 22.58 -8.81 -14.32
N MET A 314 22.38 -7.49 -14.36
CA MET A 314 22.79 -6.57 -13.32
C MET A 314 21.71 -6.50 -12.23
N SER A 315 21.95 -7.14 -11.11
CA SER A 315 21.04 -7.13 -9.95
C SER A 315 21.41 -6.05 -8.95
N PHE A 316 20.41 -5.28 -8.53
CA PHE A 316 20.55 -4.24 -7.50
C PHE A 316 19.93 -4.70 -6.21
N ARG A 317 20.68 -4.66 -5.10
CA ARG A 317 20.25 -5.20 -3.81
C ARG A 317 20.56 -4.24 -2.68
N MET A 318 19.60 -4.05 -1.77
CA MET A 318 19.83 -3.26 -0.54
C MET A 318 20.80 -3.99 0.38
N ARG A 319 21.63 -3.23 1.10
CA ARG A 319 22.45 -3.73 2.22
C ARG A 319 21.55 -3.83 3.46
N ASP A 320 20.60 -4.76 3.44
CA ASP A 320 19.53 -4.86 4.43
C ASP A 320 19.86 -5.73 5.66
N GLY A 321 21.14 -6.03 5.87
CA GLY A 321 21.57 -6.83 7.01
C GLY A 321 21.14 -8.29 6.96
N ARG A 322 20.87 -8.82 5.76
CA ARG A 322 20.64 -10.26 5.57
C ARG A 322 21.81 -11.05 6.15
N GLY A 323 21.51 -12.15 6.80
CA GLY A 323 22.48 -12.95 7.52
C GLY A 323 23.73 -13.21 6.68
N ALA A 324 24.89 -12.92 7.26
CA ALA A 324 26.17 -13.24 6.63
C ALA A 324 26.29 -14.76 6.50
N GLN A 325 26.73 -15.24 5.32
CA GLN A 325 27.15 -16.61 5.19
C GLN A 325 28.47 -16.74 5.91
N GLY A 326 28.54 -17.60 6.92
CA GLY A 326 29.81 -17.97 7.55
C GLY A 326 30.71 -18.67 6.52
N LEU A 327 31.92 -18.17 6.35
CA LEU A 327 32.97 -18.84 5.60
C LEU A 327 33.99 -19.33 6.60
N GLU A 328 34.32 -20.62 6.53
CA GLU A 328 35.44 -21.13 7.27
C GLU A 328 36.76 -20.73 6.57
N GLY A 329 37.82 -20.53 7.33
CA GLY A 329 39.11 -20.12 6.76
C GLY A 329 39.63 -21.13 5.70
N SER A 330 39.21 -22.39 5.78
CA SER A 330 39.52 -23.44 4.80
C SER A 330 38.79 -23.26 3.46
N ASP A 331 37.72 -22.45 3.41
CA ASP A 331 36.95 -22.21 2.20
C ASP A 331 37.53 -21.06 1.37
N LEU A 332 38.56 -20.40 1.89
CA LEU A 332 39.22 -19.29 1.22
C LEU A 332 40.40 -19.81 0.37
N ALA A 333 40.45 -19.36 -0.89
CA ALA A 333 41.57 -19.66 -1.75
C ALA A 333 42.80 -18.86 -1.28
N VAL A 334 43.85 -19.55 -0.89
CA VAL A 334 45.18 -18.94 -0.61
C VAL A 334 45.99 -19.06 -1.89
N THR A 335 46.38 -17.96 -2.49
CA THR A 335 47.31 -17.94 -3.64
C THR A 335 48.72 -17.66 -3.16
N GLU A 336 49.72 -18.13 -3.90
CA GLU A 336 51.16 -17.88 -3.58
C GLU A 336 51.52 -16.38 -3.53
N GLU A 337 50.65 -15.53 -4.05
CA GLU A 337 50.79 -14.06 -4.07
C GLU A 337 50.30 -13.38 -2.80
N LEU A 338 49.56 -14.10 -1.97
CA LEU A 338 48.99 -13.58 -0.73
C LEU A 338 49.83 -14.09 0.45
N ASP A 339 50.63 -13.20 0.99
CA ASP A 339 51.48 -13.44 2.17
C ASP A 339 50.63 -13.38 3.45
N GLY A 340 49.67 -14.28 3.62
CA GLY A 340 48.81 -14.35 4.80
C GLY A 340 47.33 -14.16 4.54
N TRP A 341 46.57 -13.94 5.61
CA TRP A 341 45.12 -13.76 5.58
C TRP A 341 44.74 -12.45 4.89
N VAL A 342 43.66 -12.48 4.11
CA VAL A 342 43.10 -11.24 3.54
C VAL A 342 42.51 -10.41 4.67
N GLU A 343 43.11 -9.28 4.96
CA GLU A 343 42.56 -8.27 5.83
C GLU A 343 41.67 -7.35 5.02
N THR A 344 40.36 -7.37 5.28
CA THR A 344 39.43 -6.39 4.69
C THR A 344 39.29 -5.20 5.63
N VAL A 345 40.01 -4.13 5.33
CA VAL A 345 39.81 -2.85 6.03
C VAL A 345 38.62 -2.14 5.38
N ARG A 346 37.52 -1.97 6.12
CA ARG A 346 36.49 -1.03 5.74
C ARG A 346 36.94 0.37 6.14
N THR A 347 37.29 1.19 5.18
CA THR A 347 37.34 2.63 5.38
C THR A 347 35.92 3.17 5.46
N PRO A 348 35.57 4.03 6.41
CA PRO A 348 34.31 4.74 6.41
C PRO A 348 34.20 5.53 5.09
N GLU A 349 33.18 5.26 4.28
CA GLU A 349 33.04 5.80 2.93
C GLU A 349 32.51 7.24 2.89
N ALA A 350 32.23 7.84 3.99
CA ALA A 350 31.79 9.24 4.00
C ALA A 350 32.06 9.92 5.34
N GLU A 351 32.94 10.86 5.35
CA GLU A 351 32.71 12.13 6.03
C GLU A 351 31.96 13.04 5.04
N VAL A 352 30.64 13.21 5.27
CA VAL A 352 29.82 14.21 4.60
C VAL A 352 29.51 15.29 5.60
#